data_4adfd8c452b28329eb46f9b177761766
#
_entry.id   4adfd8c452b28329eb46f9b177761766
#
_cell.length_a   1.000
_cell.length_b   1.000
_cell.length_c   1.000
_cell.angle_alpha   90.00
_cell.angle_beta   90.00
_cell.angle_gamma   90.00
#
_symmetry.space_group_name_H-M   'P 1'
#
loop_
_entity.id
_entity.type
_entity.pdbx_description
1 polymer ?
#
loop_
_entity_poly.entity_id
_entity_poly.type
_entity_poly.pdbx_seq_one_letter_code
_entity_poly.pdbx_strand_id
1 'polypeptide(L)'
;RLIWIFLFCISCGFLVAQDSLTIISYNVENLFDCKHDTLKNDFSFLPDGDNHWTYYRYQTKLDHIAQVLVNISGWESAALVGLCEVENAHCLRSLCYRLKCFHYKYVHYESPDERGIDVALLYDSTKVKVLNSKPLWVDLRGDNTRDILYVKALLHDQDTLHTMLCHLPSKLGGSATTDWKRRAAKQVIQQQVDSLLLVQPNAKIVVMGDMN
;
A
#
# COMPACT_ATOMS: atom_id res chain seq x y z
N ARG A 1 -31.25 63.23 20.05
CA ARG A 1 -30.99 61.77 20.15
C ARG A 1 -30.12 61.40 18.97
N LEU A 2 -28.81 61.19 19.20
CA LEU A 2 -27.88 60.64 18.19
C LEU A 2 -28.05 59.09 18.17
N ILE A 3 -28.33 58.52 17.00
CA ILE A 3 -28.36 57.07 16.79
C ILE A 3 -26.99 56.72 16.25
N TRP A 4 -26.20 55.94 17.02
CA TRP A 4 -24.93 55.33 16.57
C TRP A 4 -25.23 54.03 15.81
N ILE A 5 -25.00 53.98 14.53
CA ILE A 5 -25.05 52.75 13.74
C ILE A 5 -23.66 52.12 13.78
N PHE A 6 -23.51 50.99 14.52
CA PHE A 6 -22.35 50.16 14.49
C PHE A 6 -22.38 49.31 13.21
N LEU A 7 -21.54 49.65 12.25
CA LEU A 7 -21.27 48.77 11.11
C LEU A 7 -20.31 47.66 11.56
N PHE A 8 -20.84 46.44 11.72
CA PHE A 8 -20.02 45.24 11.98
C PHE A 8 -19.52 44.75 10.67
N CYS A 9 -18.26 45.09 10.28
CA CYS A 9 -17.57 44.47 9.14
C CYS A 9 -17.23 43.03 9.51
N ILE A 10 -18.03 42.06 9.05
CA ILE A 10 -17.67 40.64 9.07
C ILE A 10 -16.63 40.46 7.96
N SER A 11 -15.36 40.43 8.32
CA SER A 11 -14.29 39.94 7.42
C SER A 11 -14.48 38.43 7.29
N CYS A 12 -15.13 38.00 6.20
CA CYS A 12 -15.16 36.61 5.79
C CYS A 12 -13.74 36.24 5.35
N GLY A 13 -12.91 35.76 6.29
CA GLY A 13 -11.66 35.09 5.96
C GLY A 13 -12.03 33.83 5.19
N PHE A 14 -11.58 33.73 3.94
CA PHE A 14 -11.63 32.47 3.21
C PHE A 14 -10.72 31.48 3.93
N LEU A 15 -11.31 30.58 4.70
CA LEU A 15 -10.63 29.39 5.17
C LEU A 15 -10.40 28.53 3.93
N VAL A 16 -9.20 28.61 3.36
CA VAL A 16 -8.75 27.62 2.37
C VAL A 16 -8.61 26.32 3.16
N ALA A 17 -9.57 25.42 2.99
CA ALA A 17 -9.44 24.06 3.48
C ALA A 17 -8.22 23.48 2.77
N GLN A 18 -7.17 23.18 3.54
CA GLN A 18 -6.02 22.47 3.01
C GLN A 18 -6.45 21.02 2.81
N ASP A 19 -6.63 20.60 1.56
CA ASP A 19 -6.94 19.22 1.23
C ASP A 19 -5.83 18.31 1.77
N SER A 20 -6.13 17.54 2.79
CA SER A 20 -5.21 16.57 3.36
C SER A 20 -5.32 15.25 2.63
N LEU A 21 -4.20 14.70 2.18
CA LEU A 21 -4.14 13.40 1.54
C LEU A 21 -3.75 12.33 2.56
N THR A 22 -4.68 11.45 2.91
CA THR A 22 -4.38 10.32 3.80
C THR A 22 -3.74 9.18 3.02
N ILE A 23 -2.56 8.76 3.47
CA ILE A 23 -1.83 7.59 2.96
C ILE A 23 -1.61 6.63 4.13
N ILE A 24 -1.96 5.35 3.93
CA ILE A 24 -1.81 4.30 4.94
C ILE A 24 -0.77 3.29 4.45
N SER A 25 0.12 2.84 5.35
CA SER A 25 1.00 1.68 5.14
C SER A 25 0.66 0.63 6.18
N TYR A 26 0.31 -0.59 5.74
CA TYR A 26 -0.19 -1.64 6.62
C TYR A 26 0.33 -3.02 6.20
N ASN A 27 1.08 -3.68 7.09
CA ASN A 27 1.37 -5.10 6.94
C ASN A 27 0.18 -5.89 7.50
N VAL A 28 -0.51 -6.65 6.62
CA VAL A 28 -1.73 -7.39 6.98
C VAL A 28 -1.45 -8.76 7.57
N GLU A 29 -0.17 -9.12 7.76
CA GLU A 29 0.25 -10.38 8.40
C GLU A 29 -0.34 -11.64 7.72
N ASN A 30 0.09 -11.92 6.49
CA ASN A 30 -0.28 -13.13 5.75
C ASN A 30 -1.79 -13.21 5.39
N LEU A 31 -2.23 -12.36 4.48
CA LEU A 31 -3.56 -12.46 3.89
C LEU A 31 -3.54 -13.47 2.74
N PHE A 32 -3.75 -14.75 3.07
CA PHE A 32 -3.93 -15.86 2.14
C PHE A 32 -5.41 -16.14 1.90
N ASP A 33 -5.75 -16.65 0.72
CA ASP A 33 -7.04 -17.32 0.52
C ASP A 33 -6.95 -18.79 1.05
N CYS A 34 -7.91 -19.63 0.75
CA CYS A 34 -7.93 -21.03 1.24
C CYS A 34 -7.61 -22.04 0.13
N LYS A 35 -6.99 -21.61 -0.96
CA LYS A 35 -6.71 -22.44 -2.12
C LYS A 35 -5.22 -22.52 -2.35
N HIS A 36 -4.74 -23.73 -2.59
CA HIS A 36 -3.32 -23.95 -2.87
C HIS A 36 -2.93 -23.37 -4.24
N ASP A 37 -1.87 -22.54 -4.24
CA ASP A 37 -1.15 -22.17 -5.44
C ASP A 37 -0.04 -23.19 -5.70
N THR A 38 -0.16 -23.95 -6.77
CA THR A 38 0.80 -25.02 -7.12
C THR A 38 2.22 -24.52 -7.42
N LEU A 39 2.41 -23.21 -7.58
CA LEU A 39 3.71 -22.57 -7.83
C LEU A 39 4.35 -22.00 -6.56
N LYS A 40 3.65 -22.06 -5.41
CA LYS A 40 4.05 -21.41 -4.16
C LYS A 40 4.06 -22.40 -2.98
N ASN A 41 4.78 -22.04 -1.95
CA ASN A 41 4.83 -22.79 -0.70
C ASN A 41 3.86 -22.18 0.33
N ASP A 42 2.57 -22.35 0.09
CA ASP A 42 1.46 -21.81 0.89
C ASP A 42 0.77 -22.85 1.77
N PHE A 43 1.30 -24.07 1.85
CA PHE A 43 0.69 -25.23 2.53
C PHE A 43 0.24 -24.94 3.96
N SER A 44 1.00 -24.11 4.71
CA SER A 44 0.63 -23.74 6.07
C SER A 44 -0.66 -22.90 6.14
N PHE A 45 -1.09 -22.30 5.03
CA PHE A 45 -2.28 -21.45 4.92
C PHE A 45 -3.45 -22.15 4.19
N LEU A 46 -3.49 -23.49 4.26
CA LEU A 46 -4.62 -24.30 3.82
C LEU A 46 -5.47 -24.75 5.02
N PRO A 47 -6.73 -25.21 4.79
CA PRO A 47 -7.60 -25.67 5.87
C PRO A 47 -7.03 -26.85 6.68
N ASP A 48 -6.27 -27.71 6.05
CA ASP A 48 -5.58 -28.87 6.61
C ASP A 48 -4.08 -28.61 6.92
N GLY A 49 -3.59 -27.41 6.65
CA GLY A 49 -2.24 -26.96 6.96
C GLY A 49 -2.05 -26.57 8.43
N ASP A 50 -0.80 -26.25 8.80
CA ASP A 50 -0.39 -25.98 10.19
C ASP A 50 -1.20 -24.83 10.85
N ASN A 51 -1.59 -23.85 10.09
CA ASN A 51 -2.38 -22.70 10.57
C ASN A 51 -3.88 -22.99 10.60
N HIS A 52 -4.33 -24.17 10.11
CA HIS A 52 -5.77 -24.47 9.95
C HIS A 52 -6.54 -23.32 9.33
N TRP A 53 -6.04 -22.81 8.17
CA TRP A 53 -6.51 -21.59 7.53
C TRP A 53 -7.82 -21.83 6.78
N THR A 54 -8.93 -21.91 7.53
CA THR A 54 -10.27 -22.16 7.00
C THR A 54 -10.84 -20.93 6.31
N TYR A 55 -11.85 -21.13 5.45
CA TYR A 55 -12.61 -20.06 4.82
C TYR A 55 -13.20 -19.06 5.85
N TYR A 56 -13.64 -19.54 7.00
CA TYR A 56 -14.12 -18.68 8.08
C TYR A 56 -13.01 -17.74 8.60
N ARG A 57 -11.80 -18.26 8.83
CA ARG A 57 -10.66 -17.44 9.28
C ARG A 57 -10.26 -16.40 8.22
N TYR A 58 -10.24 -16.80 6.95
CA TYR A 58 -10.00 -15.89 5.84
C TYR A 58 -11.02 -14.74 5.80
N GLN A 59 -12.33 -15.05 5.89
CA GLN A 59 -13.38 -14.03 5.90
C GLN A 59 -13.27 -13.10 7.12
N THR A 60 -13.04 -13.66 8.31
CA THR A 60 -12.83 -12.89 9.53
C THR A 60 -11.63 -11.94 9.41
N LYS A 61 -10.52 -12.41 8.81
CA LYS A 61 -9.35 -11.57 8.58
C LYS A 61 -9.64 -10.41 7.63
N LEU A 62 -10.35 -10.67 6.54
CA LEU A 62 -10.80 -9.60 5.63
C LEU A 62 -11.65 -8.55 6.34
N ASP A 63 -12.58 -8.99 7.21
CA ASP A 63 -13.44 -8.10 7.98
C ASP A 63 -12.61 -7.24 8.96
N HIS A 64 -11.63 -7.84 9.65
CA HIS A 64 -10.74 -7.11 10.55
C HIS A 64 -9.88 -6.09 9.82
N ILE A 65 -9.27 -6.46 8.67
CA ILE A 65 -8.49 -5.52 7.85
C ILE A 65 -9.38 -4.36 7.41
N ALA A 66 -10.58 -4.65 6.90
CA ALA A 66 -11.52 -3.61 6.48
C ALA A 66 -11.91 -2.68 7.65
N GLN A 67 -12.18 -3.22 8.85
CA GLN A 67 -12.46 -2.43 10.04
C GLN A 67 -11.30 -1.51 10.43
N VAL A 68 -10.06 -2.00 10.38
CA VAL A 68 -8.86 -1.19 10.65
C VAL A 68 -8.78 -0.03 9.67
N LEU A 69 -8.94 -0.29 8.37
CA LEU A 69 -8.87 0.73 7.34
C LEU A 69 -9.98 1.78 7.48
N VAL A 70 -11.22 1.36 7.75
CA VAL A 70 -12.35 2.28 8.00
C VAL A 70 -12.11 3.12 9.24
N ASN A 71 -11.61 2.53 10.33
CA ASN A 71 -11.38 3.25 11.59
C ASN A 71 -10.26 4.30 11.46
N ILE A 72 -9.19 4.00 10.70
CA ILE A 72 -8.10 4.96 10.45
C ILE A 72 -8.57 6.08 9.51
N SER A 73 -9.34 5.72 8.48
CA SER A 73 -9.80 6.66 7.46
C SER A 73 -10.94 7.56 7.92
N GLY A 74 -11.69 7.14 8.94
CA GLY A 74 -12.89 7.83 9.40
C GLY A 74 -14.01 7.82 8.35
N TRP A 75 -14.62 8.99 8.11
CA TRP A 75 -15.71 9.12 7.13
C TRP A 75 -15.25 9.23 5.68
N GLU A 76 -13.97 9.51 5.46
CA GLU A 76 -13.36 9.63 4.13
C GLU A 76 -12.42 8.46 3.89
N SER A 77 -12.36 8.00 2.62
CA SER A 77 -11.38 6.99 2.23
C SER A 77 -9.97 7.55 2.28
N ALA A 78 -8.98 6.74 2.69
CA ALA A 78 -7.60 7.05 2.41
C ALA A 78 -7.37 7.07 0.89
N ALA A 79 -6.59 8.02 0.40
CA ALA A 79 -6.29 8.11 -1.03
C ALA A 79 -5.46 6.93 -1.52
N LEU A 80 -4.48 6.50 -0.70
CA LEU A 80 -3.61 5.36 -0.96
C LEU A 80 -3.50 4.47 0.28
N VAL A 81 -3.55 3.15 0.09
CA VAL A 81 -3.28 2.16 1.12
C VAL A 81 -2.27 1.15 0.59
N GLY A 82 -1.04 1.20 1.10
CA GLY A 82 -0.01 0.22 0.82
C GLY A 82 -0.16 -1.00 1.74
N LEU A 83 -0.33 -2.17 1.16
CA LEU A 83 -0.47 -3.43 1.87
C LEU A 83 0.76 -4.31 1.64
N CYS A 84 1.26 -4.92 2.71
CA CYS A 84 2.28 -5.97 2.65
C CYS A 84 1.66 -7.30 3.08
N GLU A 85 2.20 -8.41 2.55
CA GLU A 85 1.78 -9.78 2.85
C GLU A 85 0.38 -10.12 2.34
N VAL A 86 0.10 -9.75 1.11
CA VAL A 86 -1.10 -10.17 0.38
C VAL A 86 -0.71 -11.25 -0.62
N GLU A 87 -1.44 -12.37 -0.62
CA GLU A 87 -1.15 -13.48 -1.51
C GLU A 87 -1.42 -13.14 -2.99
N ASN A 88 -2.63 -12.72 -3.31
CA ASN A 88 -3.05 -12.64 -4.70
C ASN A 88 -4.16 -11.60 -4.97
N ALA A 89 -4.48 -11.43 -6.24
CA ALA A 89 -5.55 -10.54 -6.70
C ALA A 89 -6.95 -10.95 -6.21
N HIS A 90 -7.19 -12.23 -5.86
CA HIS A 90 -8.46 -12.66 -5.28
C HIS A 90 -8.66 -12.08 -3.87
N CYS A 91 -7.62 -12.10 -3.05
CA CYS A 91 -7.61 -11.48 -1.72
C CYS A 91 -7.93 -9.98 -1.81
N LEU A 92 -7.30 -9.29 -2.77
CA LEU A 92 -7.53 -7.84 -2.98
C LEU A 92 -8.95 -7.53 -3.44
N ARG A 93 -9.50 -8.31 -4.37
CA ARG A 93 -10.92 -8.14 -4.79
C ARG A 93 -11.87 -8.37 -3.62
N SER A 94 -11.61 -9.39 -2.80
CA SER A 94 -12.41 -9.68 -1.61
C SER A 94 -12.35 -8.55 -0.59
N LEU A 95 -11.16 -7.95 -0.38
CA LEU A 95 -11.00 -6.80 0.52
C LEU A 95 -11.70 -5.55 -0.03
N CYS A 96 -11.53 -5.24 -1.32
CA CYS A 96 -12.24 -4.12 -1.96
C CYS A 96 -13.77 -4.29 -1.86
N TYR A 97 -14.29 -5.51 -1.95
CA TYR A 97 -15.71 -5.78 -1.75
C TYR A 97 -16.17 -5.49 -0.30
N ARG A 98 -15.34 -5.74 0.71
CA ARG A 98 -15.61 -5.33 2.11
C ARG A 98 -15.65 -3.82 2.26
N LEU A 99 -14.81 -3.11 1.51
CA LEU A 99 -14.67 -1.66 1.49
C LEU A 99 -15.54 -0.99 0.41
N LYS A 100 -16.65 -1.62 0.01
CA LYS A 100 -17.51 -1.14 -1.09
C LYS A 100 -18.15 0.24 -0.88
N CYS A 101 -18.15 0.75 0.36
CA CYS A 101 -18.53 2.14 0.66
C CYS A 101 -17.51 3.16 0.14
N PHE A 102 -16.29 2.72 -0.14
CA PHE A 102 -15.22 3.48 -0.76
C PHE A 102 -15.00 3.00 -2.21
N HIS A 103 -14.38 3.83 -3.04
CA HIS A 103 -14.17 3.53 -4.46
C HIS A 103 -12.79 2.93 -4.73
N TYR A 104 -12.36 1.99 -3.86
CA TYR A 104 -11.04 1.38 -3.99
C TYR A 104 -10.89 0.52 -5.23
N LYS A 105 -9.78 0.75 -5.93
CA LYS A 105 -9.16 -0.14 -6.91
C LYS A 105 -7.79 -0.54 -6.41
N TYR A 106 -7.11 -1.46 -7.08
CA TYR A 106 -5.80 -1.92 -6.66
C TYR A 106 -4.80 -2.03 -7.81
N VAL A 107 -3.51 -1.97 -7.45
CA VAL A 107 -2.37 -2.35 -8.29
C VAL A 107 -1.62 -3.46 -7.56
N HIS A 108 -1.37 -4.56 -8.26
CA HIS A 108 -0.68 -5.72 -7.73
C HIS A 108 0.05 -6.43 -8.86
N TYR A 109 1.20 -7.00 -8.55
CA TYR A 109 1.97 -7.89 -9.41
C TYR A 109 2.43 -9.07 -8.58
N GLU A 110 2.34 -10.27 -9.15
CA GLU A 110 2.93 -11.47 -8.57
C GLU A 110 4.45 -11.34 -8.59
N SER A 111 5.10 -11.64 -7.46
CA SER A 111 6.55 -11.63 -7.31
C SER A 111 7.13 -13.05 -7.23
N PRO A 112 8.45 -13.20 -7.34
CA PRO A 112 9.10 -14.50 -7.21
C PRO A 112 9.21 -15.01 -5.76
N ASP A 113 8.61 -14.35 -4.75
CA ASP A 113 8.61 -14.84 -3.35
C ASP A 113 8.05 -16.26 -3.28
N GLU A 114 8.79 -17.15 -2.61
CA GLU A 114 8.46 -18.59 -2.56
C GLU A 114 7.18 -18.88 -1.78
N ARG A 115 6.82 -18.05 -0.79
CA ARG A 115 5.60 -18.20 0.00
C ARG A 115 4.37 -17.69 -0.74
N GLY A 116 4.57 -16.89 -1.80
CA GLY A 116 3.48 -16.29 -2.56
C GLY A 116 2.84 -15.09 -1.85
N ILE A 117 3.61 -14.30 -1.12
CA ILE A 117 3.12 -13.04 -0.55
C ILE A 117 3.77 -11.85 -1.22
N ASP A 118 2.96 -10.85 -1.51
CA ASP A 118 3.34 -9.69 -2.28
C ASP A 118 3.02 -8.38 -1.57
N VAL A 119 3.35 -7.29 -2.23
CA VAL A 119 2.89 -5.95 -1.88
C VAL A 119 1.79 -5.52 -2.85
N ALA A 120 0.81 -4.76 -2.36
CA ALA A 120 -0.29 -4.25 -3.17
C ALA A 120 -0.67 -2.83 -2.78
N LEU A 121 -1.04 -2.00 -3.74
CA LEU A 121 -1.54 -0.66 -3.50
C LEU A 121 -3.04 -0.60 -3.76
N LEU A 122 -3.85 -0.30 -2.73
CA LEU A 122 -5.22 0.17 -2.94
C LEU A 122 -5.19 1.68 -3.15
N TYR A 123 -6.06 2.18 -4.02
CA TYR A 123 -6.24 3.60 -4.26
C TYR A 123 -7.70 3.95 -4.46
N ASP A 124 -8.15 5.07 -3.89
CA ASP A 124 -9.48 5.58 -4.14
C ASP A 124 -9.52 6.22 -5.53
N SER A 125 -10.29 5.61 -6.42
CA SER A 125 -10.38 6.04 -7.83
C SER A 125 -11.10 7.39 -8.03
N THR A 126 -11.69 7.96 -6.99
CA THR A 126 -12.25 9.32 -7.01
C THR A 126 -11.22 10.39 -6.68
N LYS A 127 -10.14 10.01 -5.95
CA LYS A 127 -9.08 10.91 -5.48
C LYS A 127 -7.78 10.75 -6.30
N VAL A 128 -7.57 9.56 -6.86
CA VAL A 128 -6.29 9.17 -7.47
C VAL A 128 -6.52 8.46 -8.81
N LYS A 129 -5.78 8.88 -9.84
CA LYS A 129 -5.70 8.19 -11.13
C LYS A 129 -4.33 7.58 -11.32
N VAL A 130 -4.22 6.27 -11.37
CA VAL A 130 -2.97 5.60 -11.71
C VAL A 130 -2.62 5.86 -13.16
N LEU A 131 -1.43 6.42 -13.40
CA LEU A 131 -0.90 6.72 -14.73
C LEU A 131 0.00 5.62 -15.26
N ASN A 132 0.81 5.03 -14.38
CA ASN A 132 1.74 3.95 -14.71
C ASN A 132 2.05 3.14 -13.44
N SER A 133 2.34 1.86 -13.60
CA SER A 133 2.84 1.00 -12.54
C SER A 133 3.75 -0.08 -13.10
N LYS A 134 4.70 -0.54 -12.30
CA LYS A 134 5.60 -1.66 -12.64
C LYS A 134 6.17 -2.29 -11.39
N PRO A 135 6.48 -3.59 -11.41
CA PRO A 135 7.35 -4.19 -10.41
C PRO A 135 8.80 -3.74 -10.66
N LEU A 136 9.53 -3.49 -9.58
CA LEU A 136 10.97 -3.28 -9.60
C LEU A 136 11.61 -4.52 -9.00
N TRP A 137 12.27 -5.29 -9.86
CA TRP A 137 12.90 -6.52 -9.47
C TRP A 137 14.12 -6.29 -8.58
N VAL A 138 14.25 -7.14 -7.54
CA VAL A 138 15.37 -7.12 -6.60
C VAL A 138 16.24 -8.35 -6.84
N ASP A 139 17.43 -8.15 -7.42
CA ASP A 139 18.40 -9.25 -7.65
C ASP A 139 19.06 -9.66 -6.34
N LEU A 140 18.76 -10.86 -5.88
CA LEU A 140 19.38 -11.50 -4.71
C LEU A 140 20.34 -12.64 -5.10
N ARG A 141 20.88 -12.62 -6.32
CA ARG A 141 21.89 -13.59 -6.77
C ARG A 141 21.44 -15.06 -6.71
N GLY A 142 20.18 -15.30 -7.09
CA GLY A 142 19.57 -16.62 -7.11
C GLY A 142 18.60 -16.90 -5.97
N ASP A 143 18.55 -16.06 -4.94
CA ASP A 143 17.47 -16.09 -3.96
C ASP A 143 16.25 -15.30 -4.48
N ASN A 144 15.05 -15.71 -4.04
CA ASN A 144 13.81 -15.05 -4.39
C ASN A 144 13.34 -14.10 -3.26
N THR A 145 12.75 -13.00 -3.66
CA THR A 145 12.10 -12.05 -2.74
C THR A 145 10.97 -11.31 -3.45
N ARG A 146 10.17 -10.56 -2.68
CA ARG A 146 9.14 -9.68 -3.23
C ARG A 146 9.77 -8.57 -4.04
N ASP A 147 9.12 -8.23 -5.16
CA ASP A 147 9.43 -7.04 -5.92
C ASP A 147 8.98 -5.79 -5.17
N ILE A 148 9.58 -4.65 -5.52
CA ILE A 148 9.12 -3.34 -5.05
C ILE A 148 8.08 -2.85 -6.05
N LEU A 149 6.88 -2.51 -5.58
CA LEU A 149 5.84 -1.97 -6.44
C LEU A 149 6.04 -0.47 -6.62
N TYR A 150 6.32 -0.05 -7.85
CA TYR A 150 6.33 1.36 -8.23
C TYR A 150 5.00 1.74 -8.87
N VAL A 151 4.43 2.85 -8.43
CA VAL A 151 3.21 3.45 -9.00
C VAL A 151 3.40 4.94 -9.19
N LYS A 152 3.12 5.43 -10.41
CA LYS A 152 2.98 6.84 -10.73
C LYS A 152 1.50 7.17 -10.78
N ALA A 153 1.06 8.11 -9.97
CA ALA A 153 -0.33 8.49 -9.84
C ALA A 153 -0.53 9.99 -10.00
N LEU A 154 -1.65 10.39 -10.59
CA LEU A 154 -2.14 11.77 -10.60
C LEU A 154 -3.15 11.93 -9.46
N LEU A 155 -2.92 12.90 -8.61
CA LEU A 155 -3.84 13.30 -7.55
C LEU A 155 -4.92 14.23 -8.10
N HIS A 156 -6.01 14.39 -7.37
CA HIS A 156 -7.15 15.21 -7.81
C HIS A 156 -6.77 16.68 -8.08
N ASP A 157 -5.78 17.20 -7.36
CA ASP A 157 -5.21 18.54 -7.51
C ASP A 157 -4.25 18.71 -8.70
N GLN A 158 -4.19 17.70 -9.59
CA GLN A 158 -3.29 17.62 -10.76
C GLN A 158 -1.80 17.38 -10.42
N ASP A 159 -1.47 17.16 -9.17
CA ASP A 159 -0.11 16.81 -8.78
C ASP A 159 0.22 15.33 -9.06
N THR A 160 1.43 15.08 -9.49
CA THR A 160 1.92 13.72 -9.70
C THR A 160 2.64 13.23 -8.45
N LEU A 161 2.21 12.06 -7.95
CA LEU A 161 2.83 11.34 -6.86
C LEU A 161 3.49 10.06 -7.36
N HIS A 162 4.74 9.84 -6.97
CA HIS A 162 5.47 8.60 -7.18
C HIS A 162 5.49 7.79 -5.88
N THR A 163 4.92 6.60 -5.89
CA THR A 163 4.86 5.73 -4.72
C THR A 163 5.69 4.48 -4.96
N MET A 164 6.56 4.13 -4.01
CA MET A 164 7.25 2.84 -3.96
C MET A 164 6.80 2.11 -2.72
N LEU A 165 6.22 0.93 -2.91
CA LEU A 165 5.79 0.05 -1.84
C LEU A 165 6.69 -1.16 -1.78
N CYS A 166 7.27 -1.43 -0.61
CA CYS A 166 8.22 -2.51 -0.42
C CYS A 166 7.92 -3.33 0.84
N HIS A 167 8.31 -4.59 0.80
CA HIS A 167 8.42 -5.43 1.98
C HIS A 167 9.79 -6.07 1.96
N LEU A 168 10.72 -5.49 2.73
CA LEU A 168 12.12 -5.90 2.70
C LEU A 168 12.31 -7.30 3.28
N PRO A 169 13.39 -8.03 2.89
CA PRO A 169 13.70 -9.33 3.45
C PRO A 169 13.81 -9.31 4.98
N SER A 170 13.17 -10.30 5.62
CA SER A 170 13.12 -10.45 7.08
C SER A 170 14.51 -10.59 7.70
N LYS A 171 14.63 -10.26 8.98
CA LYS A 171 15.80 -10.54 9.83
C LYS A 171 15.86 -12.00 10.31
N LEU A 172 14.91 -12.84 9.93
CA LEU A 172 14.87 -14.25 10.29
C LEU A 172 16.17 -14.94 9.81
N GLY A 173 16.80 -15.71 10.70
CA GLY A 173 18.12 -16.30 10.46
C GLY A 173 19.32 -15.41 10.85
N GLY A 174 19.05 -14.25 11.43
CA GLY A 174 20.06 -13.30 11.94
C GLY A 174 20.20 -12.04 11.10
N SER A 175 20.27 -10.90 11.78
CA SER A 175 20.34 -9.59 11.12
C SER A 175 21.58 -9.47 10.22
N ALA A 176 22.73 -9.95 10.68
CA ALA A 176 24.00 -9.86 9.94
C ALA A 176 23.98 -10.68 8.64
N THR A 177 23.38 -11.87 8.66
CA THR A 177 23.32 -12.79 7.52
C THR A 177 22.35 -12.31 6.44
N THR A 178 21.31 -11.57 6.81
CA THR A 178 20.26 -11.09 5.89
C THR A 178 20.40 -9.62 5.50
N ASP A 179 21.35 -8.88 6.07
CA ASP A 179 21.52 -7.44 5.84
C ASP A 179 21.82 -7.11 4.37
N TRP A 180 22.62 -7.93 3.68
CA TRP A 180 22.94 -7.73 2.28
C TRP A 180 21.69 -7.79 1.37
N LYS A 181 20.70 -8.63 1.70
CA LYS A 181 19.43 -8.72 0.96
C LYS A 181 18.61 -7.42 1.11
N ARG A 182 18.55 -6.88 2.33
CA ARG A 182 17.88 -5.59 2.56
C ARG A 182 18.62 -4.44 1.89
N ARG A 183 19.95 -4.48 1.86
CA ARG A 183 20.77 -3.48 1.13
C ARG A 183 20.51 -3.53 -0.37
N ALA A 184 20.42 -4.72 -0.97
CA ALA A 184 20.09 -4.88 -2.37
C ALA A 184 18.73 -4.24 -2.70
N ALA A 185 17.69 -4.53 -1.92
CA ALA A 185 16.36 -3.92 -2.10
C ALA A 185 16.40 -2.38 -1.91
N LYS A 186 17.09 -1.88 -0.89
CA LYS A 186 17.27 -0.43 -0.66
C LYS A 186 17.99 0.23 -1.84
N GLN A 187 18.95 -0.45 -2.45
CA GLN A 187 19.67 0.08 -3.62
C GLN A 187 18.74 0.25 -4.82
N VAL A 188 17.81 -0.70 -5.05
CA VAL A 188 16.80 -0.57 -6.12
C VAL A 188 15.90 0.64 -5.87
N ILE A 189 15.45 0.84 -4.62
CA ILE A 189 14.67 2.03 -4.25
C ILE A 189 15.46 3.31 -4.52
N GLN A 190 16.72 3.37 -4.06
CA GLN A 190 17.58 4.55 -4.23
C GLN A 190 17.79 4.87 -5.71
N GLN A 191 18.11 3.88 -6.54
CA GLN A 191 18.29 4.08 -7.98
C GLN A 191 17.01 4.62 -8.65
N GLN A 192 15.84 4.12 -8.26
CA GLN A 192 14.57 4.62 -8.79
C GLN A 192 14.32 6.06 -8.34
N VAL A 193 14.59 6.41 -7.08
CA VAL A 193 14.48 7.79 -6.55
C VAL A 193 15.42 8.72 -7.29
N ASP A 194 16.70 8.36 -7.41
CA ASP A 194 17.71 9.19 -8.08
C ASP A 194 17.34 9.44 -9.55
N SER A 195 16.87 8.40 -10.25
CA SER A 195 16.39 8.50 -11.62
C SER A 195 15.20 9.46 -11.77
N LEU A 196 14.28 9.45 -10.81
CA LEU A 196 13.13 10.36 -10.81
C LEU A 196 13.55 11.80 -10.55
N LEU A 197 14.41 12.03 -9.55
CA LEU A 197 14.87 13.37 -9.19
C LEU A 197 15.80 13.97 -10.25
N LEU A 198 16.54 13.16 -10.99
CA LEU A 198 17.34 13.62 -12.13
C LEU A 198 16.47 14.24 -13.23
N VAL A 199 15.30 13.64 -13.50
CA VAL A 199 14.35 14.11 -14.54
C VAL A 199 13.43 15.20 -14.01
N GLN A 200 13.01 15.08 -12.76
CA GLN A 200 12.07 15.97 -12.09
C GLN A 200 12.55 16.27 -10.67
N PRO A 201 13.39 17.34 -10.47
CA PRO A 201 14.00 17.65 -9.18
C PRO A 201 13.00 17.86 -8.04
N ASN A 202 11.77 18.29 -8.35
CA ASN A 202 10.69 18.51 -7.39
C ASN A 202 9.66 17.39 -7.38
N ALA A 203 10.02 16.18 -7.82
CA ALA A 203 9.10 15.04 -7.80
C ALA A 203 8.61 14.74 -6.39
N LYS A 204 7.29 14.58 -6.23
CA LYS A 204 6.70 14.11 -4.97
C LYS A 204 6.84 12.59 -4.90
N ILE A 205 7.61 12.09 -3.95
CA ILE A 205 7.94 10.67 -3.82
C ILE A 205 7.59 10.18 -2.42
N VAL A 206 6.88 9.07 -2.33
CA VAL A 206 6.59 8.35 -1.09
C VAL A 206 7.15 6.94 -1.19
N VAL A 207 7.96 6.55 -0.21
CA VAL A 207 8.43 5.17 -0.02
C VAL A 207 7.78 4.65 1.25
N MET A 208 7.02 3.57 1.15
CA MET A 208 6.28 2.99 2.27
C MET A 208 6.33 1.47 2.23
N GLY A 209 5.86 0.83 3.30
CA GLY A 209 5.81 -0.62 3.43
C GLY A 209 6.51 -1.11 4.69
N ASP A 210 6.92 -2.38 4.70
CA ASP A 210 7.63 -2.99 5.81
C ASP A 210 9.14 -2.98 5.55
N MET A 211 9.87 -2.20 6.33
CA MET A 211 11.32 -2.01 6.18
C MET A 211 12.18 -3.05 6.94
N ASN A 212 11.56 -3.93 7.77
CA ASN A 212 12.18 -4.97 8.59
C ASN A 212 13.33 -4.49 9.49
#